data_67fff7fecc5b508214818488baf1ba15
#
_entry.id   67fff7fecc5b508214818488baf1ba15
#
_cell.length_a   1.000
_cell.length_b   1.000
_cell.length_c   1.000
_cell.angle_alpha   90.00
_cell.angle_beta   90.00
_cell.angle_gamma   90.00
#
_symmetry.space_group_name_H-M   'P 1'
#
loop_
_entity.id
_entity.type
_entity.pdbx_description
1 polymer ?
#
loop_
_entity_poly.entity_id
_entity_poly.type
_entity_poly.pdbx_seq_one_letter_code
_entity_poly.pdbx_strand_id
1 'polypeptide(L)'
;MFALAEDVATPTPRCTWKSAPMPCYRTTDGILLTIPLPAEEDAGTFTLTVERPGGRIVRQITVDDHAFGRELIFLTDSLYKRAASPREIARDARAVNSILSVESPERRWQGRWREPVPGMKSTGYGVERYYYRATDSTRSITLDTQAKPRGTFAGDTSDAPSPGAPSWRHAGIDLPARRGASIIAPAAGVVVDVGEYLLSGRTVLVDHGQGVVSAYFHLDTATVAKGDIVRAGDRVGRVGSTGLATGPHLHYGVYLHGKDVDPVAWRDMPQWMIQQRPDSAATDRR
;
A
#
# COMPACT_ATOMS: atom_id res chain seq x y z
N MET A 1 -6.98 -3.32 -11.90
CA MET A 1 -8.02 -4.31 -11.53
C MET A 1 -8.73 -4.75 -12.80
N PHE A 2 -8.85 -6.05 -13.05
CA PHE A 2 -9.50 -6.60 -14.24
C PHE A 2 -10.66 -7.49 -13.82
N ALA A 3 -11.80 -7.38 -14.48
CA ALA A 3 -12.91 -8.30 -14.34
C ALA A 3 -13.37 -8.82 -15.70
N LEU A 4 -13.69 -10.09 -15.74
CA LEU A 4 -14.14 -10.80 -16.92
C LEU A 4 -15.48 -11.46 -16.60
N ALA A 5 -16.53 -11.18 -17.37
CA ALA A 5 -17.87 -11.75 -17.14
C ALA A 5 -17.90 -13.26 -17.40
N GLU A 6 -18.42 -14.07 -16.47
CA GLU A 6 -18.56 -15.51 -16.60
C GLU A 6 -19.74 -16.11 -15.80
N ASP A 7 -20.19 -17.30 -16.23
CA ASP A 7 -21.28 -18.06 -15.62
C ASP A 7 -20.83 -18.78 -14.32
N VAL A 8 -21.66 -18.78 -13.30
CA VAL A 8 -21.33 -19.17 -11.90
C VAL A 8 -21.04 -20.68 -11.72
N ALA A 9 -21.36 -21.51 -12.72
CA ALA A 9 -21.26 -22.98 -12.64
C ALA A 9 -19.89 -23.56 -13.08
N THR A 10 -18.94 -22.72 -13.49
CA THR A 10 -17.68 -23.19 -14.08
C THR A 10 -16.52 -23.30 -13.06
N PRO A 11 -15.47 -24.14 -13.29
CA PRO A 11 -14.32 -24.24 -12.40
C PRO A 11 -13.62 -22.90 -12.14
N THR A 12 -13.00 -22.77 -10.97
CA THR A 12 -12.23 -21.58 -10.59
C THR A 12 -11.16 -21.26 -11.63
N PRO A 13 -11.07 -20.02 -12.13
CA PRO A 13 -10.05 -19.65 -13.10
C PRO A 13 -8.66 -19.74 -12.47
N ARG A 14 -7.64 -19.98 -13.30
CA ARG A 14 -6.23 -19.89 -12.91
C ARG A 14 -5.62 -18.64 -13.52
N CYS A 15 -5.05 -17.80 -12.68
CA CYS A 15 -4.43 -16.56 -13.09
C CYS A 15 -2.92 -16.61 -12.86
N THR A 16 -2.15 -16.08 -13.83
CA THR A 16 -0.71 -15.92 -13.66
C THR A 16 -0.30 -14.50 -14.05
N TRP A 17 0.58 -13.93 -13.25
CA TRP A 17 1.25 -12.67 -13.50
C TRP A 17 2.75 -12.90 -13.53
N LYS A 18 3.45 -12.44 -14.57
CA LYS A 18 4.89 -12.70 -14.76
C LYS A 18 5.22 -14.19 -14.68
N SER A 19 4.35 -15.05 -15.19
CA SER A 19 4.43 -16.51 -15.12
C SER A 19 4.27 -17.13 -13.72
N ALA A 20 4.09 -16.32 -12.67
CA ALA A 20 3.81 -16.81 -11.33
C ALA A 20 2.28 -16.90 -11.09
N PRO A 21 1.79 -17.93 -10.37
CA PRO A 21 0.38 -17.98 -9.96
C PRO A 21 0.01 -16.76 -9.13
N MET A 22 -1.20 -16.24 -9.38
CA MET A 22 -1.77 -15.17 -8.56
C MET A 22 -3.23 -15.45 -8.25
N PRO A 23 -3.73 -14.99 -7.09
CA PRO A 23 -5.13 -15.09 -6.74
C PRO A 23 -6.03 -14.36 -7.74
N CYS A 24 -7.15 -15.00 -8.07
CA CYS A 24 -8.25 -14.36 -8.78
C CYS A 24 -9.57 -14.91 -8.27
N TYR A 25 -10.57 -14.04 -8.21
CA TYR A 25 -11.80 -14.30 -7.49
C TYR A 25 -12.99 -14.19 -8.44
N ARG A 26 -13.96 -15.10 -8.28
CA ARG A 26 -15.24 -14.94 -8.95
C ARG A 26 -16.05 -13.84 -8.29
N THR A 27 -16.72 -13.07 -9.11
CA THR A 27 -17.68 -12.04 -8.69
C THR A 27 -18.95 -12.21 -9.51
N THR A 28 -20.02 -11.53 -9.14
CA THR A 28 -21.27 -11.48 -9.93
C THR A 28 -21.05 -10.95 -11.35
N ASP A 29 -20.02 -10.13 -11.53
CA ASP A 29 -19.74 -9.45 -12.79
C ASP A 29 -18.56 -10.09 -13.56
N GLY A 30 -18.02 -11.20 -13.03
CA GLY A 30 -16.93 -11.93 -13.69
C GLY A 30 -15.78 -12.33 -12.79
N ILE A 31 -14.56 -12.22 -13.28
CA ILE A 31 -13.33 -12.54 -12.56
C ILE A 31 -12.64 -11.26 -12.14
N LEU A 32 -12.46 -11.08 -10.84
CA LEU A 32 -11.66 -10.01 -10.27
C LEU A 32 -10.24 -10.52 -10.00
N LEU A 33 -9.26 -9.75 -10.40
CA LEU A 33 -7.88 -9.90 -9.98
C LEU A 33 -7.26 -8.53 -9.72
N THR A 34 -6.42 -8.47 -8.72
CA THR A 34 -5.70 -7.25 -8.33
C THR A 34 -4.21 -7.51 -8.47
N ILE A 35 -3.56 -6.78 -9.38
CA ILE A 35 -2.12 -6.92 -9.62
C ILE A 35 -1.40 -5.90 -8.72
N PRO A 36 -0.62 -6.33 -7.72
CA PRO A 36 0.19 -5.43 -6.95
C PRO A 36 1.34 -4.89 -7.81
N LEU A 37 1.51 -3.58 -7.81
CA LEU A 37 2.65 -2.88 -8.42
C LEU A 37 3.32 -2.05 -7.32
N PRO A 38 4.23 -2.65 -6.53
CA PRO A 38 4.98 -1.93 -5.52
C PRO A 38 5.95 -0.91 -6.14
N ALA A 39 6.38 0.07 -5.36
CA ALA A 39 7.30 1.11 -5.84
C ALA A 39 8.66 0.57 -6.34
N GLU A 40 9.01 -0.65 -5.97
CA GLU A 40 10.22 -1.35 -6.39
C GLU A 40 10.03 -2.23 -7.62
N GLU A 41 8.81 -2.19 -8.22
CA GLU A 41 8.51 -3.01 -9.38
C GLU A 41 9.29 -2.53 -10.60
N ASP A 42 9.93 -3.45 -11.30
CA ASP A 42 10.67 -3.14 -12.52
C ASP A 42 9.74 -2.65 -13.64
N ALA A 43 10.19 -1.63 -14.37
CA ALA A 43 9.54 -1.23 -15.61
C ALA A 43 9.67 -2.31 -16.68
N GLY A 44 8.66 -2.43 -17.53
CA GLY A 44 8.67 -3.41 -18.60
C GLY A 44 7.27 -3.84 -19.05
N THR A 45 7.23 -4.74 -20.02
CA THR A 45 5.98 -5.33 -20.49
C THR A 45 5.86 -6.77 -20.00
N PHE A 46 4.81 -7.03 -19.22
CA PHE A 46 4.59 -8.29 -18.55
C PHE A 46 3.31 -8.96 -19.01
N THR A 47 3.30 -10.29 -18.97
CA THR A 47 2.15 -11.07 -19.39
C THR A 47 1.25 -11.43 -18.23
N LEU A 48 -0.03 -11.06 -18.36
CA LEU A 48 -1.13 -11.58 -17.56
C LEU A 48 -1.82 -12.69 -18.34
N THR A 49 -2.01 -13.86 -17.71
CA THR A 49 -2.78 -14.95 -18.28
C THR A 49 -3.93 -15.33 -17.37
N VAL A 50 -5.11 -15.54 -17.93
CA VAL A 50 -6.28 -16.08 -17.25
C VAL A 50 -6.76 -17.32 -18.00
N GLU A 51 -6.63 -18.48 -17.37
CA GLU A 51 -7.13 -19.77 -17.89
C GLU A 51 -8.52 -20.02 -17.30
N ARG A 52 -9.48 -20.31 -18.16
CA ARG A 52 -10.88 -20.53 -17.80
C ARG A 52 -11.52 -21.59 -18.69
N PRO A 53 -12.65 -22.20 -18.30
CA PRO A 53 -13.47 -22.98 -19.22
C PRO A 53 -13.87 -22.08 -20.42
N GLY A 54 -13.65 -22.57 -21.62
CA GLY A 54 -13.89 -21.79 -22.84
C GLY A 54 -12.66 -21.06 -23.39
N GLY A 55 -11.50 -21.13 -22.73
CA GLY A 55 -10.26 -20.66 -23.32
C GLY A 55 -9.31 -19.91 -22.39
N ARG A 56 -8.22 -19.46 -22.98
CA ARG A 56 -7.15 -18.71 -22.35
C ARG A 56 -7.19 -17.25 -22.81
N ILE A 57 -7.14 -16.32 -21.87
CA ILE A 57 -6.98 -14.90 -22.14
C ILE A 57 -5.55 -14.51 -21.80
N VAL A 58 -4.90 -13.83 -22.72
CA VAL A 58 -3.55 -13.30 -22.53
C VAL A 58 -3.58 -11.78 -22.75
N ARG A 59 -2.98 -11.03 -21.83
CA ARG A 59 -2.82 -9.58 -21.94
C ARG A 59 -1.39 -9.20 -21.67
N GLN A 60 -0.87 -8.27 -22.46
CA GLN A 60 0.38 -7.59 -22.18
C GLN A 60 0.07 -6.32 -21.39
N ILE A 61 0.74 -6.13 -20.25
CA ILE A 61 0.60 -4.98 -19.38
C ILE A 61 1.96 -4.32 -19.31
N THR A 62 2.03 -3.06 -19.70
CA THR A 62 3.24 -2.26 -19.58
C THR A 62 3.25 -1.57 -18.23
N VAL A 63 4.33 -1.73 -17.50
CA VAL A 63 4.64 -1.00 -16.27
C VAL A 63 5.68 0.05 -16.64
N ASP A 64 5.32 1.30 -16.49
CA ASP A 64 6.22 2.41 -16.80
C ASP A 64 7.19 2.66 -15.63
N ASP A 65 8.39 3.12 -15.94
CA ASP A 65 9.33 3.58 -14.93
C ASP A 65 8.79 4.83 -14.22
N HIS A 66 9.00 4.89 -12.92
CA HIS A 66 8.59 6.03 -12.11
C HIS A 66 9.70 6.44 -11.15
N ALA A 67 10.18 7.67 -11.31
CA ALA A 67 11.16 8.24 -10.41
C ALA A 67 10.48 8.70 -9.11
N PHE A 68 10.67 7.95 -8.04
CA PHE A 68 10.26 8.36 -6.70
C PHE A 68 11.26 9.35 -6.10
N GLY A 69 10.76 10.26 -5.28
CA GLY A 69 11.59 11.23 -4.56
C GLY A 69 12.45 10.57 -3.47
N ARG A 70 13.33 11.38 -2.88
CA ARG A 70 14.15 11.03 -1.71
C ARG A 70 13.84 11.96 -0.56
N GLU A 71 13.94 11.45 0.66
CA GLU A 71 13.71 12.20 1.90
C GLU A 71 14.80 11.84 2.92
N LEU A 72 15.38 12.86 3.54
CA LEU A 72 16.34 12.70 4.65
C LEU A 72 15.59 12.92 5.96
N ILE A 73 15.64 11.94 6.85
CA ILE A 73 14.96 11.98 8.13
C ILE A 73 15.97 12.00 9.26
N PHE A 74 15.96 13.07 10.04
CA PHE A 74 16.82 13.22 11.21
C PHE A 74 16.10 12.73 12.46
N LEU A 75 16.70 11.74 13.10
CA LEU A 75 16.14 11.05 14.25
C LEU A 75 16.92 11.39 15.51
N THR A 76 16.23 11.47 16.63
CA THR A 76 16.88 11.43 17.95
C THR A 76 17.68 10.13 18.10
N ASP A 77 18.68 10.11 18.98
CA ASP A 77 19.47 8.90 19.21
C ASP A 77 18.64 7.66 19.53
N SER A 78 17.56 7.83 20.28
CA SER A 78 16.65 6.74 20.62
C SER A 78 15.93 6.17 19.39
N LEU A 79 15.40 7.04 18.53
CA LEU A 79 14.73 6.62 17.31
C LEU A 79 15.70 6.04 16.27
N TYR A 80 16.90 6.62 16.17
CA TYR A 80 17.94 6.10 15.28
C TYR A 80 18.38 4.67 15.67
N LYS A 81 18.54 4.39 16.96
CA LYS A 81 18.84 3.03 17.44
C LYS A 81 17.77 2.04 17.03
N ARG A 82 16.48 2.43 17.00
CA ARG A 82 15.39 1.59 16.48
C ARG A 82 15.54 1.34 14.98
N ALA A 83 15.77 2.41 14.20
CA ALA A 83 16.00 2.31 12.76
C ALA A 83 17.25 1.48 12.39
N ALA A 84 18.23 1.42 13.28
CA ALA A 84 19.48 0.68 13.10
C ALA A 84 19.50 -0.70 13.79
N SER A 85 18.33 -1.30 14.05
CA SER A 85 18.19 -2.63 14.72
C SER A 85 17.73 -3.73 13.74
N PRO A 86 18.57 -4.26 12.84
CA PRO A 86 18.13 -5.13 11.73
C PRO A 86 17.40 -6.40 12.16
N ARG A 87 17.81 -7.00 13.30
CA ARG A 87 17.19 -8.24 13.80
C ARG A 87 15.76 -8.02 14.29
N GLU A 88 15.53 -6.92 15.01
CA GLU A 88 14.22 -6.56 15.53
C GLU A 88 13.29 -6.12 14.40
N ILE A 89 13.80 -5.30 13.47
CA ILE A 89 13.09 -4.90 12.26
C ILE A 89 12.67 -6.12 11.45
N ALA A 90 13.56 -7.07 11.20
CA ALA A 90 13.26 -8.27 10.42
C ALA A 90 12.24 -9.18 11.14
N ARG A 91 12.27 -9.24 12.48
CA ARG A 91 11.26 -9.98 13.26
C ARG A 91 9.88 -9.37 13.10
N ASP A 92 9.77 -8.06 13.32
CA ASP A 92 8.50 -7.34 13.26
C ASP A 92 7.94 -7.30 11.83
N ALA A 93 8.82 -7.10 10.83
CA ALA A 93 8.44 -7.15 9.42
C ALA A 93 7.85 -8.52 9.04
N ARG A 94 8.46 -9.63 9.49
CA ARG A 94 7.89 -10.96 9.24
C ARG A 94 6.52 -11.14 9.87
N ALA A 95 6.32 -10.66 11.09
CA ALA A 95 5.03 -10.74 11.77
C ALA A 95 3.96 -9.92 11.03
N VAL A 96 4.25 -8.68 10.69
CA VAL A 96 3.32 -7.81 9.96
C VAL A 96 3.05 -8.35 8.55
N ASN A 97 4.08 -8.74 7.80
CA ASN A 97 3.93 -9.26 6.43
C ASN A 97 3.10 -10.54 6.36
N SER A 98 3.20 -11.41 7.37
CA SER A 98 2.36 -12.60 7.43
C SER A 98 0.86 -12.28 7.56
N ILE A 99 0.54 -11.18 8.22
CA ILE A 99 -0.85 -10.70 8.39
C ILE A 99 -1.30 -9.94 7.12
N LEU A 100 -0.43 -9.14 6.53
CA LEU A 100 -0.71 -8.41 5.29
C LEU A 100 -0.97 -9.34 4.09
N SER A 101 -0.51 -10.58 4.18
CA SER A 101 -0.70 -11.63 3.14
C SER A 101 -1.98 -12.45 3.33
N VAL A 102 -2.91 -12.00 4.16
CA VAL A 102 -4.21 -12.67 4.36
C VAL A 102 -5.03 -12.69 3.07
N GLU A 103 -5.58 -13.85 2.75
CA GLU A 103 -6.38 -14.10 1.56
C GLU A 103 -7.81 -14.54 1.94
N SER A 104 -8.65 -13.58 2.34
CA SER A 104 -10.07 -13.85 2.56
C SER A 104 -10.83 -13.82 1.23
N PRO A 105 -11.63 -14.85 0.90
CA PRO A 105 -12.30 -14.91 -0.42
C PRO A 105 -13.43 -13.91 -0.57
N GLU A 106 -14.05 -13.49 0.53
CA GLU A 106 -15.18 -12.56 0.55
C GLU A 106 -14.73 -11.12 0.36
N ARG A 107 -15.19 -10.45 -0.68
CA ARG A 107 -14.99 -9.01 -0.87
C ARG A 107 -15.94 -8.22 0.04
N ARG A 108 -15.38 -7.43 0.95
CA ARG A 108 -16.13 -6.59 1.90
C ARG A 108 -16.18 -5.13 1.50
N TRP A 109 -15.32 -4.70 0.58
CA TRP A 109 -15.25 -3.33 0.10
C TRP A 109 -16.10 -3.13 -1.16
N GLN A 110 -16.72 -1.94 -1.24
CA GLN A 110 -17.49 -1.49 -2.40
C GLN A 110 -17.33 0.01 -2.55
N GLY A 111 -17.42 0.50 -3.78
CA GLY A 111 -17.35 1.91 -4.07
C GLY A 111 -16.00 2.56 -3.73
N ARG A 112 -15.95 3.88 -3.84
CA ARG A 112 -14.73 4.66 -3.58
C ARG A 112 -14.39 4.63 -2.10
N TRP A 113 -13.10 4.42 -1.80
CA TRP A 113 -12.59 4.44 -0.44
C TRP A 113 -12.59 5.85 0.15
N ARG A 114 -12.88 5.96 1.44
CA ARG A 114 -12.83 7.22 2.19
C ARG A 114 -11.39 7.55 2.56
N GLU A 115 -11.13 8.82 2.84
CA GLU A 115 -9.86 9.20 3.45
C GLU A 115 -9.88 8.80 4.93
N PRO A 116 -8.85 8.09 5.43
CA PRO A 116 -8.82 7.63 6.83
C PRO A 116 -8.65 8.78 7.83
N VAL A 117 -7.99 9.86 7.41
CA VAL A 117 -7.85 11.13 8.14
C VAL A 117 -7.96 12.25 7.13
N PRO A 118 -8.83 13.26 7.33
CA PRO A 118 -8.88 14.43 6.46
C PRO A 118 -7.57 15.23 6.52
N GLY A 119 -7.06 15.64 5.36
CA GLY A 119 -5.87 16.49 5.30
C GLY A 119 -5.04 16.29 4.05
N MET A 120 -3.97 17.08 3.94
CA MET A 120 -2.98 16.91 2.88
C MET A 120 -1.94 15.89 3.31
N LYS A 121 -1.48 15.04 2.39
CA LYS A 121 -0.33 14.16 2.64
C LYS A 121 0.95 14.97 2.73
N SER A 122 1.82 14.67 3.69
CA SER A 122 3.15 15.26 3.80
C SER A 122 4.17 14.51 2.97
N THR A 123 4.15 13.17 3.03
CA THR A 123 5.04 12.31 2.25
C THR A 123 4.24 11.29 1.47
N GLY A 124 4.58 11.14 0.19
CA GLY A 124 3.93 10.22 -0.73
C GLY A 124 4.48 8.80 -0.64
N TYR A 125 3.74 7.89 -1.28
CA TYR A 125 4.14 6.51 -1.50
C TYR A 125 5.41 6.41 -2.36
N GLY A 126 6.25 5.44 -2.08
CA GLY A 126 7.44 5.10 -2.87
C GLY A 126 8.67 5.99 -2.63
N VAL A 127 8.54 7.07 -1.84
CA VAL A 127 9.68 7.93 -1.51
C VAL A 127 10.75 7.13 -0.77
N GLU A 128 12.00 7.21 -1.22
CA GLU A 128 13.14 6.57 -0.59
C GLU A 128 13.60 7.40 0.61
N ARG A 129 13.52 6.86 1.82
CA ARG A 129 13.86 7.52 3.07
C ARG A 129 15.20 7.07 3.59
N TYR A 130 16.05 8.04 3.94
CA TYR A 130 17.37 7.84 4.56
C TYR A 130 17.33 8.39 5.97
N TYR A 131 17.81 7.61 6.94
CA TYR A 131 17.69 7.94 8.36
C TYR A 131 19.05 8.30 8.93
N TYR A 132 19.13 9.48 9.55
CA TYR A 132 20.33 10.06 10.16
C TYR A 132 20.10 10.38 11.63
N ARG A 133 21.17 10.49 12.41
CA ARG A 133 21.07 11.06 13.75
C ARG A 133 20.93 12.57 13.65
N ALA A 134 20.10 13.16 14.52
CA ALA A 134 19.93 14.61 14.58
C ALA A 134 21.26 15.35 14.93
N THR A 135 22.18 14.69 15.63
CA THR A 135 23.53 15.20 15.92
C THR A 135 24.45 15.26 14.71
N ASP A 136 24.13 14.55 13.63
CA ASP A 136 24.92 14.56 12.40
C ASP A 136 24.57 15.76 11.50
N SER A 137 23.63 16.61 11.94
CA SER A 137 23.07 17.75 11.20
C SER A 137 23.99 18.98 11.12
N THR A 138 25.28 18.87 11.42
CA THR A 138 26.25 19.96 11.24
C THR A 138 26.53 20.31 9.77
N ARG A 139 25.96 19.59 8.83
CA ARG A 139 25.88 19.97 7.41
C ARG A 139 24.59 20.75 7.20
N SER A 140 24.71 22.03 6.91
CA SER A 140 23.57 22.87 6.44
C SER A 140 22.92 22.21 5.21
N ILE A 141 21.88 21.44 5.43
CA ILE A 141 21.00 21.02 4.36
C ILE A 141 19.96 22.12 4.23
N THR A 142 20.10 22.96 3.24
CA THR A 142 19.06 23.92 2.87
C THR A 142 17.91 23.11 2.26
N LEU A 143 16.90 22.80 3.08
CA LEU A 143 15.65 22.27 2.58
C LEU A 143 15.02 23.34 1.71
N ASP A 144 14.99 23.14 0.40
CA ASP A 144 14.16 23.96 -0.48
C ASP A 144 12.69 23.63 -0.21
N THR A 145 12.09 24.43 0.68
CA THR A 145 10.67 24.33 1.06
C THR A 145 9.74 24.79 -0.08
N GLN A 146 10.27 25.17 -1.24
CA GLN A 146 9.54 25.60 -2.43
C GLN A 146 9.43 24.51 -3.50
N ALA A 147 9.92 23.30 -3.25
CA ALA A 147 9.81 22.21 -4.22
C ALA A 147 8.34 21.85 -4.46
N LYS A 148 7.87 22.18 -5.66
CA LYS A 148 6.57 21.75 -6.20
C LYS A 148 6.42 20.23 -6.05
N PRO A 149 5.20 19.70 -5.83
CA PRO A 149 4.94 18.26 -5.71
C PRO A 149 5.01 17.56 -7.09
N ARG A 150 6.14 17.61 -7.71
CA ARG A 150 6.69 16.91 -8.88
C ARG A 150 8.11 17.43 -9.05
N GLY A 151 9.03 16.88 -8.33
CA GLY A 151 10.36 17.41 -8.47
C GLY A 151 11.40 16.36 -8.12
N THR A 152 12.06 15.89 -9.16
CA THR A 152 13.44 15.49 -9.04
C THR A 152 14.16 16.45 -8.10
N PHE A 153 14.79 15.91 -7.06
CA PHE A 153 15.83 16.63 -6.35
C PHE A 153 16.92 17.00 -7.39
N ALA A 154 16.90 18.23 -7.86
CA ALA A 154 18.06 18.85 -8.47
C ALA A 154 18.92 19.39 -7.32
N GLY A 155 19.41 18.49 -6.46
CA GLY A 155 20.41 18.77 -5.45
C GLY A 155 21.76 18.39 -6.01
N ASP A 156 22.73 19.22 -5.74
CA ASP A 156 24.14 18.96 -5.97
C ASP A 156 24.51 17.53 -5.49
N THR A 157 25.28 16.81 -6.25
CA THR A 157 25.73 15.43 -5.96
C THR A 157 26.51 15.29 -4.65
N SER A 158 26.75 16.38 -3.90
CA SER A 158 27.30 16.39 -2.55
C SER A 158 26.34 15.87 -1.47
N ASP A 159 25.00 15.79 -1.75
CA ASP A 159 23.96 15.32 -0.83
C ASP A 159 23.65 13.83 -0.98
N ALA A 160 24.55 13.06 -1.54
CA ALA A 160 24.43 11.62 -1.60
C ALA A 160 24.34 11.04 -0.17
N PRO A 161 23.40 10.10 0.08
CA PRO A 161 23.30 9.47 1.39
C PRO A 161 24.63 8.88 1.83
N SER A 162 24.97 9.06 3.12
CA SER A 162 26.19 8.46 3.66
C SER A 162 26.14 6.94 3.48
N PRO A 163 27.23 6.30 3.02
CA PRO A 163 27.28 4.86 2.91
C PRO A 163 26.90 4.18 4.23
N GLY A 164 25.92 3.26 4.18
CA GLY A 164 25.46 2.51 5.34
C GLY A 164 24.39 3.19 6.20
N ALA A 165 23.85 4.34 5.81
CA ALA A 165 22.65 4.89 6.44
C ALA A 165 21.48 3.93 6.24
N PRO A 166 20.70 3.60 7.30
CA PRO A 166 19.47 2.83 7.12
C PRO A 166 18.54 3.53 6.13
N SER A 167 18.04 2.79 5.16
CA SER A 167 17.12 3.32 4.17
C SER A 167 16.07 2.29 3.79
N TRP A 168 14.88 2.74 3.46
CA TRP A 168 13.82 1.94 2.84
C TRP A 168 12.80 2.83 2.14
N ARG A 169 12.04 2.23 1.23
CA ARG A 169 10.96 2.93 0.55
C ARG A 169 9.75 3.09 1.44
N HIS A 170 9.06 4.20 1.27
CA HIS A 170 7.84 4.53 2.00
C HIS A 170 6.66 3.72 1.45
N ALA A 171 6.23 2.69 2.18
CA ALA A 171 5.21 1.72 1.77
C ALA A 171 3.76 2.22 1.99
N GLY A 172 3.55 3.53 2.01
CA GLY A 172 2.26 4.16 2.23
C GLY A 172 2.30 5.67 2.02
N ILE A 173 1.40 6.36 2.68
CA ILE A 173 1.37 7.83 2.72
C ILE A 173 1.31 8.32 4.16
N ASP A 174 1.91 9.47 4.43
CA ASP A 174 1.80 10.13 5.72
C ASP A 174 0.76 11.24 5.69
N LEU A 175 -0.16 11.18 6.63
CA LEU A 175 -1.27 12.12 6.83
C LEU A 175 -1.08 12.83 8.17
N PRO A 176 -0.45 14.03 8.20
CA PRO A 176 -0.27 14.82 9.40
C PRO A 176 -1.61 15.20 10.00
N ALA A 177 -1.76 15.01 11.31
CA ALA A 177 -2.94 15.42 12.04
C ALA A 177 -2.60 15.61 13.52
N ARG A 178 -3.48 16.31 14.26
CA ARG A 178 -3.30 16.47 15.69
C ARG A 178 -3.30 15.10 16.38
N ARG A 179 -2.41 14.92 17.37
CA ARG A 179 -2.48 13.76 18.25
C ARG A 179 -3.90 13.60 18.81
N GLY A 180 -4.43 12.38 18.77
CA GLY A 180 -5.80 12.09 19.19
C GLY A 180 -6.88 12.33 18.14
N ALA A 181 -6.54 12.86 16.95
CA ALA A 181 -7.48 12.95 15.84
C ALA A 181 -8.03 11.56 15.46
N SER A 182 -9.30 11.51 15.05
CA SER A 182 -9.98 10.26 14.70
C SER A 182 -9.45 9.68 13.41
N ILE A 183 -9.17 8.39 13.40
CA ILE A 183 -8.83 7.60 12.22
C ILE A 183 -10.04 6.70 11.91
N ILE A 184 -10.48 6.68 10.65
CA ILE A 184 -11.61 5.87 10.22
C ILE A 184 -11.20 4.79 9.22
N ALA A 185 -11.95 3.68 9.18
CA ALA A 185 -11.84 2.68 8.14
C ALA A 185 -12.32 3.26 6.79
N PRO A 186 -11.54 3.18 5.68
CA PRO A 186 -11.95 3.70 4.38
C PRO A 186 -13.05 2.87 3.71
N ALA A 187 -13.11 1.58 4.04
CA ALA A 187 -14.06 0.59 3.53
C ALA A 187 -14.41 -0.41 4.63
N ALA A 188 -15.43 -1.24 4.40
CA ALA A 188 -15.78 -2.31 5.32
C ALA A 188 -14.71 -3.41 5.33
N GLY A 189 -14.52 -4.06 6.47
CA GLY A 189 -13.52 -5.11 6.64
C GLY A 189 -13.59 -5.79 8.01
N VAL A 190 -12.62 -6.66 8.26
CA VAL A 190 -12.40 -7.33 9.55
C VAL A 190 -11.03 -6.92 10.08
N VAL A 191 -10.96 -6.53 11.33
CA VAL A 191 -9.69 -6.24 11.99
C VAL A 191 -8.91 -7.54 12.17
N VAL A 192 -7.80 -7.68 11.45
CA VAL A 192 -6.97 -8.90 11.49
C VAL A 192 -5.81 -8.79 12.45
N ASP A 193 -5.45 -7.57 12.85
CA ASP A 193 -4.45 -7.36 13.88
C ASP A 193 -4.63 -6.01 14.60
N VAL A 194 -4.29 -6.04 15.89
CA VAL A 194 -4.05 -4.87 16.73
C VAL A 194 -2.80 -5.17 17.54
N GLY A 195 -1.69 -4.54 17.17
CA GLY A 195 -0.37 -4.85 17.73
C GLY A 195 0.47 -3.62 18.04
N GLU A 196 1.65 -3.87 18.61
CA GLU A 196 2.68 -2.86 18.84
C GLU A 196 4.02 -3.38 18.30
N TYR A 197 4.61 -2.64 17.37
CA TYR A 197 5.80 -3.02 16.62
C TYR A 197 6.87 -1.94 16.71
N LEU A 198 8.12 -2.32 16.49
CA LEU A 198 9.26 -1.45 16.68
C LEU A 198 9.19 -0.18 15.81
N LEU A 199 8.94 -0.37 14.51
CA LEU A 199 8.91 0.74 13.54
C LEU A 199 7.50 1.32 13.40
N SER A 200 6.50 0.50 13.14
CA SER A 200 5.13 0.97 12.91
C SER A 200 4.40 1.40 14.19
N GLY A 201 4.97 1.10 15.37
CA GLY A 201 4.36 1.45 16.66
C GLY A 201 3.03 0.74 16.85
N ARG A 202 2.07 1.43 17.50
CA ARG A 202 0.73 0.89 17.64
C ARG A 202 0.04 0.86 16.30
N THR A 203 -0.41 -0.32 15.93
CA THR A 203 -0.84 -0.69 14.59
C THR A 203 -2.25 -1.29 14.64
N VAL A 204 -3.05 -0.99 13.61
CA VAL A 204 -4.28 -1.70 13.29
C VAL A 204 -4.19 -2.15 11.83
N LEU A 205 -4.53 -3.41 11.55
CA LEU A 205 -4.63 -3.96 10.20
C LEU A 205 -6.07 -4.41 9.94
N VAL A 206 -6.63 -4.03 8.80
CA VAL A 206 -8.01 -4.37 8.42
C VAL A 206 -7.99 -5.11 7.09
N ASP A 207 -8.48 -6.36 7.10
CA ASP A 207 -8.72 -7.17 5.89
C ASP A 207 -10.05 -6.80 5.26
N HIS A 208 -10.00 -6.36 4.03
CA HIS A 208 -11.18 -6.01 3.22
C HIS A 208 -11.61 -7.15 2.30
N GLY A 209 -10.90 -8.27 2.35
CA GLY A 209 -11.12 -9.45 1.51
C GLY A 209 -10.42 -9.38 0.15
N GLN A 210 -10.28 -10.54 -0.45
CA GLN A 210 -9.64 -10.73 -1.76
C GLN A 210 -8.21 -10.19 -1.82
N GLY A 211 -7.44 -10.42 -0.74
CA GLY A 211 -6.04 -10.00 -0.61
C GLY A 211 -5.84 -8.49 -0.41
N VAL A 212 -6.89 -7.74 -0.09
CA VAL A 212 -6.80 -6.29 0.14
C VAL A 212 -6.78 -5.99 1.63
N VAL A 213 -5.68 -5.41 2.12
CA VAL A 213 -5.50 -5.03 3.54
C VAL A 213 -5.14 -3.55 3.63
N SER A 214 -5.79 -2.82 4.56
CA SER A 214 -5.36 -1.49 4.95
C SER A 214 -4.62 -1.52 6.28
N ALA A 215 -3.57 -0.68 6.39
CA ALA A 215 -2.70 -0.59 7.55
C ALA A 215 -2.71 0.84 8.12
N TYR A 216 -2.76 0.92 9.45
CA TYR A 216 -2.77 2.16 10.21
C TYR A 216 -1.67 2.10 11.24
N PHE A 217 -0.63 2.93 11.08
CA PHE A 217 0.56 2.92 11.93
C PHE A 217 0.68 4.20 12.75
N HIS A 218 1.55 4.17 13.74
CA HIS A 218 1.88 5.27 14.66
C HIS A 218 0.71 5.73 15.53
N LEU A 219 -0.30 4.88 15.76
CA LEU A 219 -1.48 5.23 16.53
C LEU A 219 -1.14 5.61 17.97
N ASP A 220 -1.92 6.55 18.54
CA ASP A 220 -1.95 6.80 19.99
C ASP A 220 -2.77 5.72 20.70
N THR A 221 -3.94 5.41 20.13
CA THR A 221 -4.83 4.36 20.63
C THR A 221 -5.52 3.64 19.48
N ALA A 222 -5.66 2.32 19.56
CA ALA A 222 -6.61 1.56 18.79
C ALA A 222 -7.98 1.59 19.50
N THR A 223 -9.06 1.74 18.74
CA THR A 223 -10.44 1.75 19.27
C THR A 223 -11.23 0.51 18.87
N VAL A 224 -10.56 -0.44 18.28
CA VAL A 224 -11.06 -1.74 17.82
C VAL A 224 -10.15 -2.86 18.34
N ALA A 225 -10.66 -4.08 18.31
CA ALA A 225 -9.95 -5.29 18.66
C ALA A 225 -9.85 -6.24 17.44
N LYS A 226 -8.89 -7.16 17.47
CA LYS A 226 -8.78 -8.22 16.47
C LYS A 226 -10.08 -9.05 16.44
N GLY A 227 -10.62 -9.23 15.23
CA GLY A 227 -11.90 -9.91 14.98
C GLY A 227 -13.08 -8.97 14.81
N ASP A 228 -12.95 -7.68 15.17
CA ASP A 228 -14.03 -6.72 14.98
C ASP A 228 -14.35 -6.53 13.49
N ILE A 229 -15.66 -6.43 13.20
CA ILE A 229 -16.15 -6.05 11.87
C ILE A 229 -16.33 -4.53 11.86
N VAL A 230 -15.68 -3.88 10.89
CA VAL A 230 -15.80 -2.43 10.70
C VAL A 230 -16.50 -2.11 9.39
N ARG A 231 -17.27 -1.02 9.38
CA ARG A 231 -17.89 -0.42 8.19
C ARG A 231 -17.07 0.78 7.72
N ALA A 232 -17.27 1.17 6.47
CA ALA A 232 -16.68 2.41 5.96
C ALA A 232 -17.11 3.61 6.80
N GLY A 233 -16.15 4.28 7.43
CA GLY A 233 -16.38 5.42 8.34
C GLY A 233 -16.34 5.10 9.83
N ASP A 234 -16.30 3.82 10.20
CA ASP A 234 -16.12 3.43 11.61
C ASP A 234 -14.73 3.82 12.10
N ARG A 235 -14.66 4.28 13.35
CA ARG A 235 -13.39 4.66 13.97
C ARG A 235 -12.57 3.41 14.29
N VAL A 236 -11.32 3.38 13.82
CA VAL A 236 -10.36 2.30 14.11
C VAL A 236 -9.29 2.70 15.12
N GLY A 237 -9.06 4.00 15.30
CA GLY A 237 -8.05 4.48 16.23
C GLY A 237 -7.95 6.00 16.29
N ARG A 238 -6.87 6.46 16.91
CA ARG A 238 -6.52 7.88 17.03
C ARG A 238 -5.07 8.10 16.62
N VAL A 239 -4.81 9.21 15.93
CA VAL A 239 -3.48 9.63 15.49
C VAL A 239 -2.55 9.78 16.69
N GLY A 240 -1.36 9.22 16.58
CA GLY A 240 -0.29 9.26 17.56
C GLY A 240 1.06 9.60 16.97
N SER A 241 2.10 9.13 17.66
CA SER A 241 3.51 9.23 17.25
C SER A 241 4.29 8.07 17.86
N THR A 242 3.70 6.86 17.88
CA THR A 242 4.36 5.66 18.41
C THR A 242 5.27 5.04 17.37
N GLY A 243 6.22 4.19 17.78
CA GLY A 243 7.16 3.57 16.86
C GLY A 243 8.24 4.54 16.35
N LEU A 244 8.54 4.48 15.05
CA LEU A 244 9.50 5.34 14.36
C LEU A 244 8.78 6.53 13.71
N ALA A 245 8.33 7.47 14.52
CA ALA A 245 7.65 8.68 14.08
C ALA A 245 8.32 9.93 14.64
N THR A 246 8.55 10.93 13.79
CA THR A 246 9.17 12.22 14.17
C THR A 246 8.15 13.23 14.71
N GLY A 247 6.88 12.98 14.53
CA GLY A 247 5.78 13.82 15.01
C GLY A 247 4.42 13.16 14.79
N PRO A 248 3.32 13.77 15.29
CA PRO A 248 1.99 13.18 15.14
C PRO A 248 1.52 13.14 13.69
N HIS A 249 1.27 11.92 13.18
CA HIS A 249 0.70 11.65 11.87
C HIS A 249 0.09 10.24 11.84
N LEU A 250 -0.75 9.96 10.87
CA LEU A 250 -1.09 8.61 10.46
C LEU A 250 -0.21 8.22 9.28
N HIS A 251 0.58 7.17 9.42
CA HIS A 251 1.07 6.43 8.26
C HIS A 251 -0.02 5.46 7.82
N TYR A 252 -0.48 5.61 6.58
CA TYR A 252 -1.55 4.82 5.99
C TYR A 252 -1.04 4.04 4.79
N GLY A 253 -1.15 2.71 4.85
CA GLY A 253 -0.76 1.79 3.77
C GLY A 253 -1.96 1.02 3.20
N VAL A 254 -1.88 0.63 1.94
CA VAL A 254 -2.75 -0.35 1.29
C VAL A 254 -1.88 -1.44 0.71
N TYR A 255 -2.29 -2.68 0.93
CA TYR A 255 -1.56 -3.87 0.51
C TYR A 255 -2.47 -4.76 -0.33
N LEU A 256 -1.93 -5.26 -1.43
CA LEU A 256 -2.56 -6.26 -2.29
C LEU A 256 -1.70 -7.52 -2.25
N HIS A 257 -2.28 -8.63 -1.78
CA HIS A 257 -1.56 -9.90 -1.67
C HIS A 257 -0.21 -9.78 -0.93
N GLY A 258 -0.19 -8.98 0.15
CA GLY A 258 1.01 -8.73 0.95
C GLY A 258 2.02 -7.75 0.35
N LYS A 259 1.73 -7.14 -0.80
CA LYS A 259 2.58 -6.12 -1.43
C LYS A 259 1.94 -4.75 -1.29
N ASP A 260 2.74 -3.77 -0.90
CA ASP A 260 2.31 -2.38 -0.81
C ASP A 260 1.99 -1.79 -2.19
N VAL A 261 1.00 -0.92 -2.22
CA VAL A 261 0.60 -0.15 -3.41
C VAL A 261 0.29 1.29 -3.01
N ASP A 262 0.31 2.21 -3.98
CA ASP A 262 -0.03 3.61 -3.70
C ASP A 262 -1.49 3.75 -3.20
N PRO A 263 -1.71 4.15 -1.94
CA PRO A 263 -3.04 4.29 -1.38
C PRO A 263 -3.90 5.35 -2.08
N VAL A 264 -3.28 6.36 -2.69
CA VAL A 264 -3.98 7.41 -3.45
C VAL A 264 -4.45 6.85 -4.78
N ALA A 265 -3.58 6.17 -5.50
CA ALA A 265 -3.93 5.50 -6.74
C ALA A 265 -5.02 4.44 -6.50
N TRP A 266 -4.93 3.66 -5.41
CA TRP A 266 -5.96 2.69 -5.03
C TRP A 266 -7.31 3.34 -4.77
N ARG A 267 -7.37 4.42 -3.98
CA ARG A 267 -8.60 5.17 -3.66
C ARG A 267 -9.24 5.78 -4.91
N ASP A 268 -8.43 6.36 -5.78
CA ASP A 268 -8.88 7.13 -6.95
C ASP A 268 -9.07 6.26 -8.19
N MET A 269 -8.70 4.98 -8.10
CA MET A 269 -8.93 4.01 -9.17
C MET A 269 -10.42 3.92 -9.47
N PRO A 270 -10.83 4.10 -10.75
CA PRO A 270 -12.22 3.91 -11.11
C PRO A 270 -12.63 2.48 -10.75
N GLN A 271 -13.67 2.34 -9.94
CA GLN A 271 -14.15 1.04 -9.45
C GLN A 271 -14.99 0.30 -10.49
N TRP A 272 -14.99 0.75 -11.71
CA TRP A 272 -15.51 -0.03 -12.79
C TRP A 272 -14.39 -0.95 -13.26
N MET A 273 -14.59 -2.18 -12.89
CA MET A 273 -13.94 -3.31 -13.51
C MET A 273 -13.94 -3.07 -15.02
N ILE A 274 -12.81 -3.31 -15.69
CA ILE A 274 -12.82 -3.34 -17.14
C ILE A 274 -13.72 -4.54 -17.53
N GLN A 275 -15.01 -4.27 -17.68
CA GLN A 275 -15.91 -5.19 -18.34
C GLN A 275 -15.46 -5.23 -19.79
N GLN A 276 -14.67 -6.22 -20.16
CA GLN A 276 -14.60 -6.58 -21.56
C GLN A 276 -15.94 -7.23 -21.89
N ARG A 277 -16.80 -6.48 -22.58
CA ARG A 277 -17.87 -7.11 -23.37
C ARG A 277 -17.21 -8.23 -24.18
N PRO A 278 -17.81 -9.43 -24.23
CA PRO A 278 -17.37 -10.42 -25.21
C PRO A 278 -17.38 -9.68 -26.55
N ASP A 279 -16.25 -9.75 -27.25
CA ASP A 279 -16.16 -9.24 -28.60
C ASP A 279 -17.42 -9.75 -29.34
N SER A 280 -18.30 -8.83 -29.72
CA SER A 280 -19.34 -9.14 -30.65
C SER A 280 -18.60 -9.71 -31.85
N ALA A 281 -18.84 -10.98 -32.15
CA ALA A 281 -18.26 -11.68 -33.24
C ALA A 281 -18.17 -10.73 -34.44
N ALA A 282 -16.96 -10.53 -34.95
CA ALA A 282 -16.74 -9.92 -36.21
C ALA A 282 -17.56 -10.77 -37.22
N THR A 283 -18.76 -10.33 -37.52
CA THR A 283 -19.52 -10.84 -38.66
C THR A 283 -18.73 -10.38 -39.85
N ASP A 284 -17.90 -11.30 -40.31
CA ASP A 284 -17.38 -11.34 -41.67
C ASP A 284 -18.58 -11.22 -42.59
N ARG A 285 -18.82 -10.06 -43.16
CA ARG A 285 -19.70 -9.87 -44.28
C ARG A 285 -18.83 -9.73 -45.50
N ARG A 286 -18.93 -10.74 -46.31
CA ARG A 286 -18.48 -10.85 -47.70
C ARG A 286 -18.80 -9.60 -48.52
#